data_7b6d97efb3bcf4301a7332a7e02ae02e
#
_entry.id   7b6d97efb3bcf4301a7332a7e02ae02e
#
_cell.length_a   1.000
_cell.length_b   1.000
_cell.length_c   1.000
_cell.angle_alpha   90.00
_cell.angle_beta   90.00
_cell.angle_gamma   90.00
#
_symmetry.space_group_name_H-M   'P 1'
#
loop_
_entity.id
_entity.type
_entity.pdbx_description
1 polymer ?
#
loop_
_entity_poly.entity_id
_entity_poly.type
_entity_poly.pdbx_seq_one_letter_code
_entity_poly.pdbx_strand_id
1 'polypeptide(L)'
;MAEGDELPQGDEVHGDAGDVVAGSVTVRQGGARSVRAREVSIHQGGAVHVQADQLAVTQGGIVLARTGAAQVTAGAVGVLAARGEVELQASAAKLVLSRDEVELEHSAAVVVAAREAEISDSAVGVLIARQVEARNVRILFGLKEALAFGAAAGATLWLLTRWRRC
;
A
#
# COMPACT_ATOMS: atom_id res chain seq x y z
N MET A 1 -26.54 -29.51 -14.44
CA MET A 1 -26.67 -29.00 -13.08
C MET A 1 -25.24 -28.59 -12.67
N ALA A 2 -24.95 -27.31 -12.79
CA ALA A 2 -23.68 -26.79 -12.31
C ALA A 2 -23.92 -26.34 -10.88
N GLU A 3 -23.37 -27.08 -9.91
CA GLU A 3 -23.29 -26.64 -8.54
C GLU A 3 -22.42 -25.40 -8.53
N GLY A 4 -23.05 -24.27 -8.28
CA GLY A 4 -22.35 -23.02 -8.02
C GLY A 4 -21.50 -23.19 -6.77
N ASP A 5 -20.22 -22.92 -6.93
CA ASP A 5 -19.24 -22.79 -5.87
C ASP A 5 -19.61 -21.52 -5.04
N GLU A 6 -20.58 -21.70 -4.15
CA GLU A 6 -20.97 -20.68 -3.18
C GLU A 6 -19.90 -20.63 -2.10
N LEU A 7 -18.99 -19.69 -2.24
CA LEU A 7 -18.01 -19.36 -1.19
C LEU A 7 -18.76 -19.09 0.13
N PRO A 8 -18.36 -19.68 1.25
CA PRO A 8 -19.02 -19.48 2.52
C PRO A 8 -19.11 -17.99 2.86
N GLN A 9 -20.32 -17.55 3.20
CA GLN A 9 -20.63 -16.18 3.55
C GLN A 9 -20.12 -15.89 4.96
N GLY A 10 -19.16 -14.98 5.09
CA GLY A 10 -18.79 -14.34 6.35
C GLY A 10 -18.07 -15.22 7.35
N ASP A 11 -16.74 -15.33 7.25
CA ASP A 11 -15.91 -15.90 8.30
C ASP A 11 -15.44 -14.80 9.25
N GLU A 12 -15.90 -14.87 10.50
CA GLU A 12 -15.40 -13.99 11.57
C GLU A 12 -14.25 -14.67 12.30
N VAL A 13 -13.06 -14.12 12.16
CA VAL A 13 -11.84 -14.66 12.74
C VAL A 13 -11.55 -13.97 14.07
N HIS A 14 -11.60 -14.74 15.17
CA HIS A 14 -11.14 -14.34 16.50
C HIS A 14 -9.88 -15.13 16.87
N GLY A 15 -8.79 -14.43 17.16
CA GLY A 15 -7.50 -15.02 17.48
C GLY A 15 -6.61 -15.21 16.24
N ASP A 16 -5.58 -16.08 16.39
CA ASP A 16 -4.64 -16.32 15.29
C ASP A 16 -5.17 -17.38 14.33
N ALA A 17 -5.41 -16.96 13.09
CA ALA A 17 -5.78 -17.84 11.99
C ALA A 17 -4.61 -18.08 11.02
N GLY A 18 -4.55 -19.25 10.46
CA GLY A 18 -3.63 -19.59 9.39
C GLY A 18 -4.05 -18.96 8.05
N ASP A 19 -4.42 -19.82 7.11
CA ASP A 19 -4.93 -19.42 5.81
C ASP A 19 -6.46 -19.40 5.82
N VAL A 20 -7.05 -18.25 5.45
CA VAL A 20 -8.49 -18.05 5.41
C VAL A 20 -8.90 -17.74 3.97
N VAL A 21 -9.89 -18.49 3.47
CA VAL A 21 -10.48 -18.27 2.15
C VAL A 21 -12.01 -18.23 2.31
N ALA A 22 -12.59 -17.07 2.05
CA ALA A 22 -14.04 -16.89 2.18
C ALA A 22 -14.56 -15.79 1.22
N GLY A 23 -15.85 -15.58 1.17
CA GLY A 23 -16.46 -14.48 0.43
C GLY A 23 -16.20 -13.13 1.09
N SER A 24 -16.38 -13.07 2.41
CA SER A 24 -16.09 -11.91 3.26
C SER A 24 -15.38 -12.39 4.52
N VAL A 25 -14.34 -11.67 4.95
CA VAL A 25 -13.56 -12.00 6.16
C VAL A 25 -13.50 -10.78 7.05
N THR A 26 -13.90 -10.94 8.29
CA THR A 26 -13.72 -9.92 9.33
C THR A 26 -12.77 -10.44 10.39
N VAL A 27 -11.62 -9.79 10.54
CA VAL A 27 -10.64 -10.06 11.60
C VAL A 27 -10.82 -9.07 12.72
N ARG A 28 -11.21 -9.57 13.91
CA ARG A 28 -11.35 -8.76 15.13
C ARG A 28 -10.40 -9.29 16.20
N GLN A 29 -9.46 -8.49 16.64
CA GLN A 29 -8.51 -8.82 17.71
C GLN A 29 -7.76 -10.13 17.47
N GLY A 30 -6.82 -10.11 16.52
CA GLY A 30 -6.02 -11.28 16.20
C GLY A 30 -5.16 -11.09 14.97
N GLY A 31 -4.59 -12.19 14.51
CA GLY A 31 -3.74 -12.23 13.34
C GLY A 31 -4.18 -13.27 12.32
N ALA A 32 -3.91 -13.01 11.04
CA ALA A 32 -4.05 -14.00 10.00
C ALA A 32 -2.76 -14.08 9.18
N ARG A 33 -2.35 -15.29 8.80
CA ARG A 33 -1.17 -15.45 7.96
C ARG A 33 -1.49 -15.08 6.52
N SER A 34 -2.58 -15.60 6.00
CA SER A 34 -3.01 -15.35 4.62
C SER A 34 -4.53 -15.25 4.57
N VAL A 35 -5.02 -14.20 3.95
CA VAL A 35 -6.46 -13.98 3.75
C VAL A 35 -6.72 -13.80 2.27
N ARG A 36 -7.66 -14.59 1.73
CA ARG A 36 -8.16 -14.45 0.37
C ARG A 36 -9.68 -14.32 0.42
N ALA A 37 -10.19 -13.16 0.04
CA ALA A 37 -11.63 -12.92 0.04
C ALA A 37 -11.99 -11.86 -1.01
N ARG A 38 -13.28 -11.63 -1.23
CA ARG A 38 -13.72 -10.46 -2.00
C ARG A 38 -13.65 -9.21 -1.14
N GLU A 39 -14.07 -9.34 0.10
CA GLU A 39 -14.09 -8.25 1.08
C GLU A 39 -13.34 -8.67 2.34
N VAL A 40 -12.39 -7.85 2.77
CA VAL A 40 -11.63 -8.07 3.99
C VAL A 40 -11.73 -6.84 4.88
N SER A 41 -12.19 -7.04 6.11
CA SER A 41 -12.25 -6.00 7.13
C SER A 41 -11.39 -6.40 8.32
N ILE A 42 -10.41 -5.58 8.68
CA ILE A 42 -9.51 -5.82 9.80
C ILE A 42 -9.72 -4.74 10.86
N HIS A 43 -10.17 -5.15 12.04
CA HIS A 43 -10.31 -4.27 13.20
C HIS A 43 -9.41 -4.73 14.33
N GLN A 44 -8.47 -3.91 14.76
CA GLN A 44 -7.54 -4.19 15.87
C GLN A 44 -6.78 -5.52 15.70
N GLY A 45 -6.20 -5.71 14.52
CA GLY A 45 -5.51 -6.95 14.22
C GLY A 45 -4.47 -6.80 13.14
N GLY A 46 -3.98 -7.92 12.63
CA GLY A 46 -2.99 -7.93 11.59
C GLY A 46 -3.13 -9.06 10.59
N ALA A 47 -2.55 -8.85 9.41
CA ALA A 47 -2.41 -9.92 8.45
C ALA A 47 -1.05 -9.84 7.75
N VAL A 48 -0.48 -10.99 7.41
CA VAL A 48 0.79 -11.01 6.69
C VAL A 48 0.54 -10.87 5.21
N HIS A 49 -0.35 -11.66 4.64
CA HIS A 49 -0.72 -11.64 3.23
C HIS A 49 -2.21 -11.44 3.08
N VAL A 50 -2.60 -10.42 2.34
CA VAL A 50 -4.01 -10.16 2.01
C VAL A 50 -4.18 -10.08 0.51
N GLN A 51 -5.16 -10.82 -0.01
CA GLN A 51 -5.65 -10.72 -1.38
C GLN A 51 -7.16 -10.48 -1.33
N ALA A 52 -7.61 -9.31 -1.75
CA ALA A 52 -9.02 -8.95 -1.70
C ALA A 52 -9.39 -8.07 -2.91
N ASP A 53 -10.68 -7.97 -3.20
CA ASP A 53 -11.17 -6.94 -4.11
C ASP A 53 -11.34 -5.62 -3.36
N GLN A 54 -11.85 -5.70 -2.11
CA GLN A 54 -11.99 -4.57 -1.21
C GLN A 54 -11.33 -4.87 0.13
N LEU A 55 -10.52 -3.93 0.62
CA LEU A 55 -9.80 -4.03 1.87
C LEU A 55 -10.08 -2.82 2.76
N ALA A 56 -10.63 -3.04 3.93
CA ALA A 56 -10.78 -2.03 4.98
C ALA A 56 -9.94 -2.41 6.20
N VAL A 57 -9.11 -1.50 6.67
CA VAL A 57 -8.26 -1.69 7.86
C VAL A 57 -8.49 -0.56 8.83
N THR A 58 -8.91 -0.90 10.05
CA THR A 58 -9.04 0.06 11.14
C THR A 58 -8.20 -0.39 12.32
N GLN A 59 -7.20 0.39 12.68
CA GLN A 59 -6.26 0.09 13.78
C GLN A 59 -5.57 -1.26 13.63
N GLY A 60 -4.91 -1.47 12.50
CA GLY A 60 -4.27 -2.75 12.21
C GLY A 60 -2.96 -2.65 11.45
N GLY A 61 -2.34 -3.80 11.24
CA GLY A 61 -1.11 -3.92 10.49
C GLY A 61 -1.17 -4.97 9.38
N ILE A 62 -0.67 -4.62 8.20
CA ILE A 62 -0.55 -5.57 7.09
C ILE A 62 0.88 -5.52 6.55
N VAL A 63 1.47 -6.68 6.32
CA VAL A 63 2.80 -6.75 5.73
C VAL A 63 2.72 -6.61 4.22
N LEU A 64 1.86 -7.38 3.56
CA LEU A 64 1.66 -7.35 2.12
C LEU A 64 0.17 -7.42 1.78
N ALA A 65 -0.33 -6.44 1.04
CA ALA A 65 -1.69 -6.43 0.52
C ALA A 65 -1.70 -6.31 -1.01
N ARG A 66 -2.56 -7.09 -1.65
CA ARG A 66 -2.94 -6.94 -3.05
C ARG A 66 -4.44 -6.80 -3.13
N THR A 67 -4.91 -5.66 -3.63
CA THR A 67 -6.34 -5.37 -3.59
C THR A 67 -6.84 -4.74 -4.89
N GLY A 68 -8.16 -4.71 -5.06
CA GLY A 68 -8.83 -3.84 -6.02
C GLY A 68 -8.81 -2.41 -5.50
N ALA A 69 -9.45 -2.18 -4.35
CA ALA A 69 -9.43 -0.91 -3.63
C ALA A 69 -9.04 -1.13 -2.15
N ALA A 70 -8.48 -0.10 -1.50
CA ALA A 70 -8.06 -0.19 -0.10
C ALA A 70 -8.32 1.10 0.67
N GLN A 71 -8.89 0.94 1.85
CA GLN A 71 -9.03 2.00 2.83
C GLN A 71 -8.32 1.60 4.13
N VAL A 72 -7.40 2.43 4.60
CA VAL A 72 -6.64 2.17 5.82
C VAL A 72 -6.73 3.37 6.74
N THR A 73 -7.30 3.16 7.93
CA THR A 73 -7.45 4.21 8.95
C THR A 73 -6.68 3.82 10.21
N ALA A 74 -5.78 4.66 10.64
CA ALA A 74 -4.94 4.46 11.83
C ALA A 74 -4.16 3.14 11.80
N GLY A 75 -3.64 2.76 10.65
CA GLY A 75 -2.97 1.50 10.43
C GLY A 75 -1.53 1.61 9.94
N ALA A 76 -0.87 0.45 9.85
CA ALA A 76 0.46 0.35 9.27
C ALA A 76 0.50 -0.70 8.15
N VAL A 77 1.01 -0.32 6.97
CA VAL A 77 1.10 -1.21 5.82
C VAL A 77 2.53 -1.28 5.31
N GLY A 78 3.07 -2.48 5.18
CA GLY A 78 4.38 -2.70 4.60
C GLY A 78 4.36 -2.41 3.10
N VAL A 79 3.68 -3.24 2.33
CA VAL A 79 3.52 -3.11 0.88
C VAL A 79 2.05 -3.21 0.51
N LEU A 80 1.54 -2.21 -0.16
CA LEU A 80 0.18 -2.17 -0.70
C LEU A 80 0.24 -2.05 -2.21
N ALA A 81 -0.33 -3.00 -2.90
CA ALA A 81 -0.49 -2.97 -4.35
C ALA A 81 -1.98 -3.02 -4.71
N ALA A 82 -2.51 -1.92 -5.20
CA ALA A 82 -3.90 -1.80 -5.61
C ALA A 82 -4.03 -1.63 -7.13
N ARG A 83 -5.21 -1.96 -7.64
CA ARG A 83 -5.58 -1.71 -9.04
C ARG A 83 -6.39 -0.43 -9.19
N GLY A 84 -7.15 -0.08 -8.17
CA GLY A 84 -8.01 1.10 -8.09
C GLY A 84 -7.54 2.06 -6.99
N GLU A 85 -8.48 2.70 -6.38
CA GLU A 85 -8.30 3.73 -5.35
C GLU A 85 -7.68 3.19 -4.05
N VAL A 86 -6.81 3.99 -3.47
CA VAL A 86 -6.19 3.74 -2.17
C VAL A 86 -6.33 4.97 -1.30
N GLU A 87 -7.03 4.83 -0.20
CA GLU A 87 -7.19 5.86 0.82
C GLU A 87 -6.41 5.48 2.08
N LEU A 88 -5.57 6.37 2.54
CA LEU A 88 -4.77 6.22 3.76
C LEU A 88 -5.01 7.41 4.68
N GLN A 89 -5.68 7.18 5.81
CA GLN A 89 -5.94 8.20 6.83
C GLN A 89 -5.19 7.89 8.12
N ALA A 90 -4.45 8.85 8.66
CA ALA A 90 -3.68 8.73 9.90
C ALA A 90 -2.82 7.44 9.94
N SER A 91 -2.21 7.09 8.82
CA SER A 91 -1.61 5.78 8.60
C SER A 91 -0.14 5.86 8.20
N ALA A 92 0.58 4.76 8.33
CA ALA A 92 1.96 4.65 7.87
C ALA A 92 2.12 3.54 6.82
N ALA A 93 2.77 3.85 5.71
CA ALA A 93 3.03 2.87 4.66
C ALA A 93 4.50 2.91 4.21
N LYS A 94 5.08 1.76 3.90
CA LYS A 94 6.42 1.72 3.30
C LYS A 94 6.37 1.88 1.79
N LEU A 95 5.54 1.09 1.12
CA LEU A 95 5.40 1.12 -0.32
C LEU A 95 3.91 1.06 -0.70
N VAL A 96 3.46 2.05 -1.44
CA VAL A 96 2.11 2.10 -2.00
C VAL A 96 2.22 2.17 -3.52
N LEU A 97 1.60 1.21 -4.17
CA LEU A 97 1.51 1.12 -5.62
C LEU A 97 0.04 1.09 -6.02
N SER A 98 -0.44 2.10 -6.74
CA SER A 98 -1.76 2.08 -7.34
C SER A 98 -1.68 2.30 -8.86
N ARG A 99 -2.65 1.75 -9.59
CA ARG A 99 -2.79 2.07 -11.02
C ARG A 99 -3.62 3.31 -11.26
N ASP A 100 -4.47 3.67 -10.30
CA ASP A 100 -5.38 4.81 -10.40
C ASP A 100 -4.98 5.88 -9.38
N GLU A 101 -5.75 6.09 -8.37
CA GLU A 101 -5.62 7.17 -7.40
C GLU A 101 -5.08 6.71 -6.06
N VAL A 102 -4.30 7.58 -5.42
CA VAL A 102 -3.85 7.42 -4.03
C VAL A 102 -4.14 8.70 -3.26
N GLU A 103 -4.99 8.60 -2.26
CA GLU A 103 -5.28 9.66 -1.31
C GLU A 103 -4.55 9.41 0.02
N LEU A 104 -3.79 10.40 0.46
CA LEU A 104 -3.05 10.37 1.72
C LEU A 104 -3.46 11.55 2.58
N GLU A 105 -4.03 11.25 3.73
CA GLU A 105 -4.45 12.26 4.71
C GLU A 105 -3.80 12.01 6.08
N HIS A 106 -3.09 12.97 6.62
CA HIS A 106 -2.37 12.86 7.91
C HIS A 106 -1.48 11.61 8.00
N SER A 107 -0.86 11.21 6.90
CA SER A 107 -0.19 9.92 6.75
C SER A 107 1.30 10.05 6.43
N ALA A 108 2.04 8.98 6.61
CA ALA A 108 3.44 8.91 6.23
C ALA A 108 3.70 7.74 5.28
N ALA A 109 4.33 8.01 4.14
CA ALA A 109 4.70 6.96 3.21
C ALA A 109 6.16 7.09 2.76
N VAL A 110 6.87 5.96 2.62
CA VAL A 110 8.25 6.00 2.14
C VAL A 110 8.27 6.14 0.63
N VAL A 111 7.53 5.32 -0.07
CA VAL A 111 7.42 5.36 -1.54
C VAL A 111 5.96 5.26 -1.95
N VAL A 112 5.54 6.18 -2.81
CA VAL A 112 4.21 6.18 -3.42
C VAL A 112 4.36 6.22 -4.93
N ALA A 113 3.73 5.29 -5.63
CA ALA A 113 3.63 5.30 -7.08
C ALA A 113 2.18 5.12 -7.51
N ALA A 114 1.65 6.11 -8.23
CA ALA A 114 0.26 6.15 -8.68
C ALA A 114 0.13 6.86 -10.03
N ARG A 115 -1.06 6.84 -10.61
CA ARG A 115 -1.38 7.71 -11.73
C ARG A 115 -1.72 9.11 -11.24
N GLU A 116 -2.56 9.18 -10.22
CA GLU A 116 -2.99 10.39 -9.55
C GLU A 116 -2.74 10.28 -8.04
N ALA A 117 -2.26 11.34 -7.43
CA ALA A 117 -1.98 11.35 -6.01
C ALA A 117 -2.51 12.65 -5.38
N GLU A 118 -3.46 12.51 -4.47
CA GLU A 118 -3.92 13.58 -3.60
C GLU A 118 -3.29 13.40 -2.21
N ILE A 119 -2.56 14.41 -1.77
CA ILE A 119 -1.79 14.30 -0.54
C ILE A 119 -2.04 15.55 0.31
N SER A 120 -2.59 15.33 1.49
CA SER A 120 -2.91 16.39 2.45
C SER A 120 -2.25 16.12 3.81
N ASP A 121 -1.56 17.13 4.36
CA ASP A 121 -0.92 17.08 5.68
C ASP A 121 -0.06 15.83 5.93
N SER A 122 0.68 15.39 4.92
CA SER A 122 1.36 14.09 4.93
C SER A 122 2.84 14.21 4.58
N ALA A 123 3.62 13.19 4.94
CA ALA A 123 5.03 13.10 4.62
C ALA A 123 5.30 11.93 3.66
N VAL A 124 5.89 12.23 2.50
CA VAL A 124 6.23 11.21 1.50
C VAL A 124 7.71 11.29 1.17
N GLY A 125 8.41 10.17 1.26
CA GLY A 125 9.82 10.07 0.91
C GLY A 125 10.04 10.24 -0.59
N VAL A 126 9.52 9.35 -1.38
CA VAL A 126 9.59 9.36 -2.86
C VAL A 126 8.18 9.29 -3.44
N LEU A 127 7.84 10.25 -4.28
CA LEU A 127 6.56 10.30 -4.97
C LEU A 127 6.76 10.19 -6.48
N ILE A 128 6.10 9.22 -7.09
CA ILE A 128 6.07 9.00 -8.53
C ILE A 128 4.62 8.99 -8.98
N ALA A 129 4.14 10.11 -9.51
CA ALA A 129 2.80 10.22 -10.05
C ALA A 129 2.78 11.10 -11.30
N ARG A 130 1.77 10.93 -12.15
CA ARG A 130 1.58 11.78 -13.34
C ARG A 130 0.89 13.08 -12.98
N GLN A 131 -0.08 13.02 -12.08
CA GLN A 131 -0.81 14.16 -11.56
C GLN A 131 -0.72 14.15 -10.04
N VAL A 132 -0.39 15.28 -9.45
CA VAL A 132 -0.20 15.43 -8.01
C VAL A 132 -0.96 16.65 -7.53
N GLU A 133 -1.91 16.45 -6.64
CA GLU A 133 -2.51 17.50 -5.84
C GLU A 133 -1.94 17.42 -4.42
N ALA A 134 -1.17 18.41 -4.04
CA ALA A 134 -0.47 18.40 -2.75
C ALA A 134 -0.84 19.65 -1.93
N ARG A 135 -1.33 19.43 -0.71
CA ARG A 135 -1.63 20.47 0.27
C ARG A 135 -0.84 20.23 1.54
N ASN A 136 0.02 21.18 1.90
CA ASN A 136 0.85 21.10 3.11
C ASN A 136 1.69 19.82 3.23
N VAL A 137 2.39 19.43 2.16
CA VAL A 137 3.11 18.17 2.07
C VAL A 137 4.62 18.36 2.19
N ARG A 138 5.29 17.49 2.93
CA ARG A 138 6.75 17.36 2.94
C ARG A 138 7.17 16.20 2.05
N ILE A 139 7.59 16.50 0.84
CA ILE A 139 8.18 15.52 -0.09
C ILE A 139 9.69 15.64 0.03
N LEU A 140 10.37 14.55 0.38
CA LEU A 140 11.82 14.55 0.52
C LEU A 140 12.51 14.44 -0.85
N PHE A 141 11.93 13.67 -1.78
CA PHE A 141 12.45 13.51 -3.13
C PHE A 141 11.30 13.49 -4.15
N GLY A 142 11.16 14.58 -4.87
CA GLY A 142 10.28 14.64 -6.04
C GLY A 142 10.96 14.08 -7.31
N LEU A 143 10.22 13.99 -8.41
CA LEU A 143 10.74 13.48 -9.68
C LEU A 143 11.95 14.29 -10.20
N LYS A 144 11.95 15.61 -9.97
CA LYS A 144 13.05 16.51 -10.39
C LYS A 144 14.32 16.25 -9.59
N GLU A 145 14.20 16.07 -8.28
CA GLU A 145 15.31 15.78 -7.39
C GLU A 145 15.86 14.37 -7.63
N ALA A 146 14.98 13.39 -7.91
CA ALA A 146 15.39 12.03 -8.26
C ALA A 146 16.16 11.99 -9.59
N LEU A 147 15.75 12.77 -10.59
CA LEU A 147 16.48 12.91 -11.85
C LEU A 147 17.84 13.59 -11.66
N ALA A 148 17.91 14.64 -10.84
CA ALA A 148 19.16 15.32 -10.52
C ALA A 148 20.13 14.38 -9.78
N PHE A 149 19.64 13.60 -8.82
CA PHE A 149 20.46 12.61 -8.09
C PHE A 149 20.91 11.48 -9.01
N GLY A 150 20.03 10.97 -9.87
CA GLY A 150 20.36 9.95 -10.86
C GLY A 150 21.40 10.42 -11.87
N ALA A 151 21.32 11.65 -12.34
CA ALA A 151 22.30 12.26 -13.25
C ALA A 151 23.67 12.44 -12.55
N ALA A 152 23.69 12.90 -11.29
CA ALA A 152 24.91 13.05 -10.52
C ALA A 152 25.57 11.69 -10.23
N ALA A 153 24.79 10.67 -9.83
CA ALA A 153 25.30 9.32 -9.59
C ALA A 153 25.79 8.66 -10.89
N GLY A 154 25.10 8.86 -12.00
CA GLY A 154 25.51 8.40 -13.32
C GLY A 154 26.82 9.03 -13.79
N ALA A 155 26.97 10.34 -13.60
CA ALA A 155 28.21 11.05 -13.95
C ALA A 155 29.40 10.59 -13.11
N THR A 156 29.22 10.36 -11.81
CA THR A 156 30.29 9.84 -10.93
C THR A 156 30.71 8.42 -11.30
N LEU A 157 29.76 7.54 -11.59
CA LEU A 157 30.03 6.18 -12.08
C LEU A 157 30.76 6.19 -13.43
N TRP A 158 30.37 7.07 -14.34
CA TRP A 158 31.03 7.22 -15.65
C TRP A 158 32.46 7.73 -15.51
N LEU A 159 32.72 8.71 -14.62
CA LEU A 159 34.04 9.20 -14.32
C LEU A 159 34.93 8.12 -13.70
N LEU A 160 34.41 7.34 -12.75
CA LEU A 160 35.14 6.25 -12.10
C LEU A 160 35.50 5.12 -13.08
N THR A 161 34.61 4.78 -13.99
CA THR A 161 34.87 3.75 -15.01
C THR A 161 35.88 4.23 -16.06
N ARG A 162 35.91 5.54 -16.36
CA ARG A 162 36.86 6.10 -17.29
C ARG A 162 38.29 6.16 -16.69
N TRP A 163 38.41 6.44 -15.40
CA TRP A 163 39.71 6.46 -14.71
C TRP A 163 40.34 5.06 -14.56
N ARG A 164 39.56 4.01 -14.58
CA ARG A 164 40.09 2.63 -14.54
C ARG A 164 40.57 2.10 -15.89
N ARG A 165 40.41 2.85 -16.96
CA ARG A 165 40.86 2.48 -18.34
C ARG A 165 42.06 3.25 -18.84
N CYS A 166 42.69 4.08 -18.00
CA CYS A 166 43.98 4.70 -18.28
C CYS A 166 45.08 4.01 -17.49
#